data_3f1b4a936ed3b435dfd1a7904390a8df
#
_entry.id   3f1b4a936ed3b435dfd1a7904390a8df
#
_cell.length_a   1.000
_cell.length_b   1.000
_cell.length_c   1.000
_cell.angle_alpha   90.00
_cell.angle_beta   90.00
_cell.angle_gamma   90.00
#
_symmetry.space_group_name_H-M   'P 1'
#
loop_
_entity.id
_entity.type
_entity.pdbx_description
1 polymer ?
#
loop_
_entity_poly.entity_id
_entity_poly.type
_entity_poly.pdbx_seq_one_letter_code
_entity_poly.pdbx_strand_id
1 'polypeptide(L)'
;MPLTSPQVPTVEIDVFGHTIRLPELRRYRKFYDKLRAGKWEARTFQVLGKHLDEQTHYVDIGAWIGVTAFWASHVAKSVIAVEPDPDCVAILRQLSPSYPNVKVLAGALARGPDIRLHAVGDFGSSETTALNVGDGPSVLAKGLAIEEIMGQAAAGPVFVKIDIEGYEYEMASEIAKLRRYDLRGMQCAVHPQLLEKSLTGPLPLRRLRTLVKTWQFGRLLPGYYAVPGRRYSSFLSFLTFGIALRRVPGGTDLVYYKQA
;
A
#
# COMPACT_ATOMS: atom_id res chain seq x y z
N MET A 1 29.35 -16.74 -11.25
CA MET A 1 29.35 -15.32 -10.87
C MET A 1 27.95 -14.81 -11.15
N PRO A 2 27.22 -14.26 -10.19
CA PRO A 2 25.95 -13.61 -10.48
C PRO A 2 26.25 -12.39 -11.35
N LEU A 3 25.55 -12.27 -12.48
CA LEU A 3 25.56 -11.09 -13.32
C LEU A 3 25.04 -9.94 -12.47
N THR A 4 25.90 -8.98 -12.15
CA THR A 4 25.48 -7.74 -11.49
C THR A 4 24.60 -6.99 -12.49
N SER A 5 23.30 -6.95 -12.24
CA SER A 5 22.39 -6.09 -12.99
C SER A 5 22.96 -4.65 -12.94
N PRO A 6 22.96 -3.93 -14.09
CA PRO A 6 23.48 -2.56 -14.10
C PRO A 6 22.76 -1.73 -13.04
N GLN A 7 23.54 -1.05 -12.19
CA GLN A 7 22.98 -0.19 -11.16
C GLN A 7 22.19 0.94 -11.82
N VAL A 8 20.94 1.10 -11.41
CA VAL A 8 20.09 2.20 -11.89
C VAL A 8 20.62 3.50 -11.27
N PRO A 9 20.88 4.58 -12.06
CA PRO A 9 21.21 5.89 -11.54
C PRO A 9 20.17 6.36 -10.51
N THR A 10 20.59 7.17 -9.55
CA THR A 10 19.74 7.63 -8.46
C THR A 10 19.66 9.16 -8.41
N VAL A 11 18.52 9.66 -7.93
CA VAL A 11 18.27 11.06 -7.65
C VAL A 11 17.84 11.23 -6.19
N GLU A 12 18.32 12.29 -5.56
CA GLU A 12 17.88 12.69 -4.22
C GLU A 12 16.71 13.67 -4.34
N ILE A 13 15.68 13.45 -3.54
CA ILE A 13 14.46 14.25 -3.55
C ILE A 13 14.06 14.55 -2.10
N ASP A 14 13.83 15.83 -1.81
CA ASP A 14 13.25 16.24 -0.53
C ASP A 14 11.76 15.98 -0.52
N VAL A 15 11.34 15.19 0.46
CA VAL A 15 9.95 14.75 0.63
C VAL A 15 9.53 15.04 2.07
N PHE A 16 8.66 16.01 2.26
CA PHE A 16 8.12 16.38 3.57
C PHE A 16 9.17 16.43 4.69
N GLY A 17 10.30 17.11 4.41
CA GLY A 17 11.36 17.37 5.39
C GLY A 17 12.45 16.31 5.50
N HIS A 18 12.38 15.24 4.71
CA HIS A 18 13.44 14.23 4.63
C HIS A 18 13.90 14.04 3.19
N THR A 19 15.22 13.96 2.98
CA THR A 19 15.81 13.65 1.67
C THR A 19 15.84 12.14 1.48
N ILE A 20 15.23 11.64 0.42
CA ILE A 20 15.25 10.24 0.04
C ILE A 20 15.90 10.03 -1.31
N ARG A 21 16.52 8.87 -1.50
CA ARG A 21 17.15 8.46 -2.76
C ARG A 21 16.22 7.55 -3.53
N LEU A 22 15.96 7.89 -4.80
CA LEU A 22 15.07 7.17 -5.70
C LEU A 22 15.77 6.87 -7.03
N PRO A 23 15.27 5.90 -7.85
CA PRO A 23 15.89 5.58 -9.13
C PRO A 23 15.68 6.72 -10.14
N GLU A 24 16.74 7.16 -10.82
CA GLU A 24 16.65 8.18 -11.86
C GLU A 24 16.22 7.57 -13.19
N LEU A 25 14.94 7.25 -13.32
CA LEU A 25 14.35 6.68 -14.53
C LEU A 25 13.40 7.67 -15.22
N ARG A 26 13.48 7.72 -16.58
CA ARG A 26 12.65 8.63 -17.39
C ARG A 26 11.15 8.46 -17.12
N ARG A 27 10.69 7.23 -16.89
CA ARG A 27 9.29 6.92 -16.59
C ARG A 27 8.77 7.57 -15.33
N TYR A 28 9.64 7.92 -14.36
CA TYR A 28 9.24 8.54 -13.08
C TYR A 28 9.37 10.07 -13.05
N ARG A 29 9.83 10.74 -14.10
CA ARG A 29 10.04 12.20 -14.09
C ARG A 29 8.81 12.99 -13.67
N LYS A 30 7.66 12.75 -14.31
CA LYS A 30 6.40 13.43 -13.98
C LYS A 30 5.93 13.14 -12.55
N PHE A 31 6.24 11.96 -12.05
CA PHE A 31 5.97 11.58 -10.68
C PHE A 31 6.87 12.39 -9.72
N TYR A 32 8.16 12.51 -9.99
CA TYR A 32 9.09 13.30 -9.16
C TYR A 32 8.72 14.78 -9.10
N ASP A 33 8.18 15.35 -10.17
CA ASP A 33 7.69 16.74 -10.16
C ASP A 33 6.52 16.92 -9.19
N LYS A 34 5.60 15.93 -9.15
CA LYS A 34 4.50 15.92 -8.16
C LYS A 34 5.01 15.73 -6.73
N LEU A 35 6.01 14.86 -6.54
CA LEU A 35 6.61 14.56 -5.25
C LEU A 35 7.31 15.79 -4.68
N ARG A 36 8.18 16.46 -5.46
CA ARG A 36 8.87 17.71 -5.09
C ARG A 36 7.88 18.85 -4.77
N ALA A 37 6.77 18.90 -5.49
CA ALA A 37 5.71 19.88 -5.25
C ALA A 37 4.83 19.56 -4.01
N GLY A 38 5.10 18.48 -3.27
CA GLY A 38 4.28 18.03 -2.14
C GLY A 38 2.84 17.67 -2.53
N LYS A 39 2.60 17.33 -3.81
CA LYS A 39 1.26 17.03 -4.35
C LYS A 39 0.95 15.53 -4.40
N TRP A 40 1.97 14.68 -4.28
CA TRP A 40 1.78 13.24 -4.27
C TRP A 40 1.59 12.77 -2.83
N GLU A 41 0.52 12.09 -2.60
CA GLU A 41 0.15 11.46 -1.31
C GLU A 41 0.45 12.30 -0.04
N ALA A 42 0.29 13.61 -0.09
CA ALA A 42 0.58 14.50 1.03
C ALA A 42 -0.09 14.06 2.35
N ARG A 43 -1.29 13.45 2.25
CA ARG A 43 -2.00 12.94 3.43
C ARG A 43 -1.31 11.71 4.02
N THR A 44 -0.78 10.82 3.19
CA THR A 44 -0.02 9.65 3.65
C THR A 44 1.14 10.10 4.53
N PHE A 45 1.94 11.07 4.07
CA PHE A 45 3.06 11.60 4.87
C PHE A 45 2.59 12.31 6.15
N GLN A 46 1.46 13.01 6.12
CA GLN A 46 0.85 13.59 7.33
C GLN A 46 0.45 12.50 8.34
N VAL A 47 -0.14 11.40 7.87
CA VAL A 47 -0.52 10.26 8.71
C VAL A 47 0.73 9.58 9.26
N LEU A 48 1.71 9.29 8.41
CA LEU A 48 2.97 8.66 8.84
C LEU A 48 3.70 9.54 9.86
N GLY A 49 3.84 10.84 9.62
CA GLY A 49 4.48 11.77 10.56
C GLY A 49 3.75 11.92 11.89
N LYS A 50 2.45 11.61 11.95
CA LYS A 50 1.67 11.59 13.19
C LYS A 50 1.84 10.29 13.99
N HIS A 51 2.05 9.16 13.31
CA HIS A 51 1.97 7.83 13.92
C HIS A 51 3.32 7.11 14.05
N LEU A 52 4.34 7.55 13.30
CA LEU A 52 5.69 6.98 13.39
C LEU A 52 6.55 7.76 14.36
N ASP A 53 7.35 7.04 15.11
CA ASP A 53 8.40 7.53 16.01
C ASP A 53 9.51 6.47 16.13
N GLU A 54 10.58 6.78 16.85
CA GLU A 54 11.73 5.91 17.06
C GLU A 54 11.41 4.58 17.80
N GLN A 55 10.18 4.41 18.29
CA GLN A 55 9.72 3.17 18.92
C GLN A 55 8.84 2.33 17.99
N THR A 56 8.30 2.92 16.92
CA THR A 56 7.30 2.31 16.05
C THR A 56 7.95 1.59 14.88
N HIS A 57 7.57 0.34 14.66
CA HIS A 57 7.89 -0.38 13.44
C HIS A 57 6.90 0.00 12.33
N TYR A 58 7.41 0.27 11.14
CA TYR A 58 6.58 0.55 9.96
C TYR A 58 6.59 -0.64 9.00
N VAL A 59 5.40 -1.05 8.56
CA VAL A 59 5.22 -2.10 7.56
C VAL A 59 4.50 -1.51 6.36
N ASP A 60 5.16 -1.50 5.21
CA ASP A 60 4.66 -0.96 3.93
C ASP A 60 4.36 -2.11 2.98
N ILE A 61 3.09 -2.49 2.84
CA ILE A 61 2.63 -3.58 1.96
C ILE A 61 2.16 -2.96 0.65
N GLY A 62 2.90 -3.22 -0.42
CA GLY A 62 2.84 -2.50 -1.69
C GLY A 62 3.76 -1.28 -1.65
N ALA A 63 5.05 -1.53 -1.40
CA ALA A 63 6.03 -0.47 -1.20
C ALA A 63 6.46 0.22 -2.51
N TRP A 64 6.13 -0.36 -3.67
CA TRP A 64 6.52 0.13 -4.99
C TRP A 64 8.04 0.37 -5.06
N ILE A 65 8.49 1.57 -5.47
CA ILE A 65 9.91 1.95 -5.51
C ILE A 65 10.44 2.49 -4.18
N GLY A 66 9.67 2.35 -3.09
CA GLY A 66 10.11 2.63 -1.72
C GLY A 66 9.92 4.06 -1.23
N VAL A 67 9.10 4.87 -1.88
CA VAL A 67 8.96 6.31 -1.51
C VAL A 67 8.55 6.49 -0.05
N THR A 68 7.49 5.82 0.38
CA THR A 68 7.01 5.85 1.77
C THR A 68 7.92 5.08 2.72
N ALA A 69 8.49 3.95 2.27
CA ALA A 69 9.40 3.14 3.06
C ALA A 69 10.72 3.88 3.38
N PHE A 70 11.36 4.50 2.38
CA PHE A 70 12.60 5.25 2.59
C PHE A 70 12.38 6.55 3.36
N TRP A 71 11.24 7.22 3.16
CA TRP A 71 10.85 8.35 4.00
C TRP A 71 10.68 7.92 5.46
N ALA A 72 9.94 6.84 5.70
CA ALA A 72 9.67 6.32 7.04
C ALA A 72 10.96 5.87 7.77
N SER A 73 12.00 5.49 7.04
CA SER A 73 13.28 5.09 7.64
C SER A 73 13.96 6.20 8.46
N HIS A 74 13.61 7.46 8.20
CA HIS A 74 14.14 8.60 8.96
C HIS A 74 13.45 8.82 10.32
N VAL A 75 12.26 8.24 10.51
CA VAL A 75 11.44 8.50 11.70
C VAL A 75 11.02 7.24 12.45
N ALA A 76 10.94 6.09 11.77
CA ALA A 76 10.52 4.82 12.36
C ALA A 76 11.73 4.04 12.93
N LYS A 77 11.47 3.22 13.93
CA LYS A 77 12.45 2.29 14.52
C LYS A 77 13.02 1.31 13.48
N SER A 78 12.13 0.74 12.69
CA SER A 78 12.48 -0.12 11.55
C SER A 78 11.37 -0.09 10.51
N VAL A 79 11.71 -0.43 9.27
CA VAL A 79 10.81 -0.46 8.14
C VAL A 79 10.87 -1.82 7.46
N ILE A 80 9.70 -2.37 7.15
CA ILE A 80 9.56 -3.58 6.33
C ILE A 80 8.83 -3.18 5.06
N ALA A 81 9.54 -3.20 3.94
CA ALA A 81 8.99 -2.91 2.61
C ALA A 81 8.65 -4.22 1.90
N VAL A 82 7.36 -4.47 1.69
CA VAL A 82 6.85 -5.67 1.01
C VAL A 82 6.42 -5.28 -0.40
N GLU A 83 7.03 -5.92 -1.40
CA GLU A 83 6.77 -5.59 -2.80
C GLU A 83 6.87 -6.84 -3.66
N PRO A 84 5.87 -7.14 -4.51
CA PRO A 84 5.90 -8.30 -5.37
C PRO A 84 6.43 -8.06 -6.79
N ASP A 85 6.38 -6.83 -7.31
CA ASP A 85 6.85 -6.49 -8.66
C ASP A 85 8.38 -6.66 -8.74
N PRO A 86 8.89 -7.53 -9.64
CA PRO A 86 10.31 -7.84 -9.70
C PRO A 86 11.19 -6.62 -10.02
N ASP A 87 10.71 -5.69 -10.84
CA ASP A 87 11.44 -4.45 -11.17
C ASP A 87 11.53 -3.53 -9.95
N CYS A 88 10.42 -3.39 -9.22
CA CYS A 88 10.38 -2.62 -7.98
C CYS A 88 11.23 -3.26 -6.87
N VAL A 89 11.19 -4.58 -6.73
CA VAL A 89 12.06 -5.32 -5.79
C VAL A 89 13.54 -5.11 -6.11
N ALA A 90 13.92 -5.12 -7.38
CA ALA A 90 15.31 -4.86 -7.78
C ALA A 90 15.75 -3.45 -7.36
N ILE A 91 14.90 -2.43 -7.57
CA ILE A 91 15.13 -1.05 -7.14
C ILE A 91 15.25 -0.97 -5.60
N LEU A 92 14.29 -1.54 -4.86
CA LEU A 92 14.30 -1.55 -3.40
C LEU A 92 15.59 -2.18 -2.84
N ARG A 93 16.01 -3.31 -3.39
CA ARG A 93 17.25 -3.99 -3.00
C ARG A 93 18.52 -3.22 -3.33
N GLN A 94 18.53 -2.47 -4.44
CA GLN A 94 19.64 -1.60 -4.79
C GLN A 94 19.76 -0.42 -3.82
N LEU A 95 18.63 0.15 -3.37
CA LEU A 95 18.60 1.38 -2.56
C LEU A 95 18.67 1.11 -1.05
N SER A 96 18.10 -0.02 -0.58
CA SER A 96 18.02 -0.34 0.84
C SER A 96 19.36 -0.37 1.61
N PRO A 97 20.53 -0.66 1.01
CA PRO A 97 21.80 -0.54 1.73
C PRO A 97 22.10 0.87 2.26
N SER A 98 21.49 1.91 1.70
CA SER A 98 21.59 3.30 2.21
C SER A 98 20.66 3.57 3.41
N TYR A 99 19.81 2.61 3.79
CA TYR A 99 18.79 2.73 4.84
C TYR A 99 18.88 1.50 5.77
N PRO A 100 19.77 1.51 6.77
CA PRO A 100 20.14 0.31 7.55
C PRO A 100 18.98 -0.28 8.36
N ASN A 101 17.92 0.49 8.61
CA ASN A 101 16.70 0.03 9.29
C ASN A 101 15.59 -0.43 8.32
N VAL A 102 15.85 -0.49 7.00
CA VAL A 102 14.88 -0.96 5.99
C VAL A 102 15.18 -2.39 5.59
N LYS A 103 14.17 -3.26 5.72
CA LYS A 103 14.20 -4.65 5.24
C LYS A 103 13.24 -4.81 4.07
N VAL A 104 13.72 -5.39 2.97
CA VAL A 104 12.90 -5.65 1.77
C VAL A 104 12.45 -7.11 1.75
N LEU A 105 11.15 -7.32 1.61
CA LEU A 105 10.53 -8.63 1.40
C LEU A 105 9.95 -8.70 0.00
N ALA A 106 10.52 -9.55 -0.85
CA ALA A 106 9.99 -9.81 -2.18
C ALA A 106 8.80 -10.77 -2.10
N GLY A 107 7.61 -10.26 -2.37
CA GLY A 107 6.36 -11.03 -2.36
C GLY A 107 5.14 -10.15 -2.13
N ALA A 108 3.96 -10.73 -2.31
CA ALA A 108 2.67 -10.09 -2.12
C ALA A 108 1.94 -10.66 -0.91
N LEU A 109 1.17 -9.85 -0.21
CA LEU A 109 0.22 -10.35 0.79
C LEU A 109 -0.76 -11.31 0.10
N ALA A 110 -0.75 -12.58 0.51
CA ALA A 110 -1.57 -13.65 -0.07
C ALA A 110 -1.83 -14.76 0.95
N ARG A 111 -2.85 -15.59 0.66
CA ARG A 111 -3.17 -16.78 1.48
C ARG A 111 -2.39 -18.03 1.06
N GLY A 112 -1.97 -18.08 -0.21
CA GLY A 112 -1.22 -19.20 -0.76
C GLY A 112 0.25 -18.88 -0.94
N PRO A 113 1.08 -19.89 -1.27
CA PRO A 113 2.52 -19.72 -1.44
C PRO A 113 2.89 -18.89 -2.68
N ASP A 114 1.99 -18.85 -3.67
CA ASP A 114 2.18 -18.15 -4.93
C ASP A 114 0.95 -17.34 -5.29
N ILE A 115 1.17 -16.22 -5.97
CA ILE A 115 0.14 -15.33 -6.47
C ILE A 115 0.51 -14.83 -7.86
N ARG A 116 -0.46 -14.78 -8.76
CA ARG A 116 -0.27 -14.20 -10.09
C ARG A 116 -0.56 -12.70 -10.04
N LEU A 117 0.39 -11.92 -10.51
CA LEU A 117 0.29 -10.46 -10.64
C LEU A 117 0.10 -10.09 -12.09
N HIS A 118 -0.65 -9.03 -12.30
CA HIS A 118 -0.91 -8.41 -13.60
C HIS A 118 -0.47 -6.96 -13.55
N ALA A 119 0.35 -6.53 -14.51
CA ALA A 119 0.71 -5.13 -14.65
C ALA A 119 -0.30 -4.43 -15.56
N VAL A 120 -0.71 -3.24 -15.16
CA VAL A 120 -1.43 -2.31 -16.05
C VAL A 120 -0.37 -1.52 -16.82
N GLY A 121 -0.03 -1.99 -18.03
CA GLY A 121 1.14 -1.53 -18.78
C GLY A 121 2.37 -2.40 -18.50
N ASP A 122 3.49 -1.79 -18.14
CA ASP A 122 4.74 -2.50 -17.85
C ASP A 122 4.95 -2.69 -16.34
N PHE A 123 5.71 -3.73 -15.95
CA PHE A 123 6.21 -3.86 -14.58
C PHE A 123 7.06 -2.66 -14.17
N GLY A 124 7.09 -2.38 -12.86
CA GLY A 124 7.71 -1.18 -12.30
C GLY A 124 6.80 0.05 -12.29
N SER A 125 5.58 -0.05 -12.81
CA SER A 125 4.54 0.98 -12.60
C SER A 125 3.95 0.87 -11.18
N SER A 126 3.20 1.89 -10.75
CA SER A 126 2.47 1.82 -9.46
C SER A 126 1.18 0.99 -9.54
N GLU A 127 0.84 0.46 -10.71
CA GLU A 127 -0.46 -0.18 -10.98
C GLU A 127 -0.32 -1.70 -11.22
N THR A 128 0.52 -2.38 -10.41
CA THR A 128 0.61 -3.84 -10.42
C THR A 128 -0.38 -4.43 -9.42
N THR A 129 -1.27 -5.31 -9.87
CA THR A 129 -2.35 -5.87 -9.06
C THR A 129 -2.45 -7.39 -9.17
N ALA A 130 -2.98 -8.05 -8.14
CA ALA A 130 -3.35 -9.46 -8.19
C ALA A 130 -4.75 -9.70 -8.78
N LEU A 131 -5.50 -8.65 -9.08
CA LEU A 131 -6.77 -8.78 -9.79
C LEU A 131 -6.52 -9.03 -11.29
N ASN A 132 -7.31 -9.93 -11.89
CA ASN A 132 -7.29 -10.10 -13.33
C ASN A 132 -8.04 -8.95 -14.00
N VAL A 133 -7.35 -7.88 -14.34
CA VAL A 133 -7.94 -6.62 -14.83
C VAL A 133 -7.65 -6.32 -16.31
N GLY A 134 -7.06 -7.25 -17.06
CA GLY A 134 -6.80 -7.06 -18.51
C GLY A 134 -5.75 -8.01 -19.09
N ASP A 135 -5.35 -7.73 -20.34
CA ASP A 135 -4.44 -8.55 -21.14
C ASP A 135 -2.95 -8.14 -20.97
N GLY A 136 -2.62 -7.43 -19.90
CA GLY A 136 -1.25 -7.00 -19.60
C GLY A 136 -0.32 -8.16 -19.24
N PRO A 137 1.00 -7.92 -19.17
CA PRO A 137 1.97 -8.92 -18.76
C PRO A 137 1.68 -9.42 -17.34
N SER A 138 1.91 -10.70 -17.10
CA SER A 138 1.72 -11.31 -15.78
C SER A 138 2.96 -12.06 -15.32
N VAL A 139 3.17 -12.09 -14.02
CA VAL A 139 4.27 -12.83 -13.37
C VAL A 139 3.74 -13.58 -12.15
N LEU A 140 4.36 -14.70 -11.82
CA LEU A 140 4.12 -15.42 -10.57
C LEU A 140 5.05 -14.83 -9.50
N ALA A 141 4.47 -14.36 -8.40
CA ALA A 141 5.19 -13.85 -7.25
C ALA A 141 4.97 -14.75 -6.04
N LYS A 142 5.90 -14.70 -5.08
CA LYS A 142 5.75 -15.37 -3.78
C LYS A 142 4.58 -14.76 -3.02
N GLY A 143 3.67 -15.58 -2.50
CA GLY A 143 2.66 -15.19 -1.54
C GLY A 143 3.24 -15.19 -0.13
N LEU A 144 2.90 -14.17 0.64
CA LEU A 144 3.32 -13.99 2.04
C LEU A 144 2.06 -13.87 2.91
N ALA A 145 1.93 -14.72 3.91
CA ALA A 145 0.90 -14.56 4.92
C ALA A 145 1.20 -13.32 5.79
N ILE A 146 0.16 -12.72 6.38
CA ILE A 146 0.35 -11.56 7.25
C ILE A 146 1.26 -11.88 8.44
N GLU A 147 1.19 -13.09 8.97
CA GLU A 147 2.04 -13.57 10.07
C GLU A 147 3.52 -13.64 9.66
N GLU A 148 3.81 -14.05 8.40
CA GLU A 148 5.18 -14.08 7.87
C GLU A 148 5.74 -12.66 7.74
N ILE A 149 4.94 -11.72 7.25
CA ILE A 149 5.31 -10.30 7.13
C ILE A 149 5.56 -9.70 8.53
N MET A 150 4.59 -9.86 9.43
CA MET A 150 4.67 -9.29 10.78
C MET A 150 5.75 -9.94 11.64
N GLY A 151 6.09 -11.19 11.40
CA GLY A 151 7.21 -11.88 12.06
C GLY A 151 8.59 -11.31 11.73
N GLN A 152 8.68 -10.41 10.73
CA GLN A 152 9.92 -9.69 10.42
C GLN A 152 10.10 -8.42 11.26
N ALA A 153 9.04 -7.92 11.89
CA ALA A 153 9.13 -6.83 12.85
C ALA A 153 9.54 -7.38 14.22
N ALA A 154 10.38 -6.64 14.94
CA ALA A 154 10.63 -6.94 16.34
C ALA A 154 9.37 -6.68 17.18
N ALA A 155 9.34 -7.16 18.42
CA ALA A 155 8.25 -6.85 19.33
C ALA A 155 8.15 -5.33 19.58
N GLY A 156 6.94 -4.81 19.57
CA GLY A 156 6.67 -3.40 19.82
C GLY A 156 5.52 -2.85 19.00
N PRO A 157 5.24 -1.55 19.13
CA PRO A 157 4.18 -0.90 18.40
C PRO A 157 4.45 -0.87 16.90
N VAL A 158 3.42 -1.15 16.11
CA VAL A 158 3.50 -1.21 14.65
C VAL A 158 2.47 -0.30 14.00
N PHE A 159 2.85 0.37 12.93
CA PHE A 159 1.95 1.03 11.99
C PHE A 159 2.05 0.35 10.63
N VAL A 160 0.91 0.04 10.00
CA VAL A 160 0.88 -0.70 8.73
C VAL A 160 0.25 0.17 7.64
N LYS A 161 0.93 0.32 6.50
CA LYS A 161 0.33 0.82 5.26
C LYS A 161 0.06 -0.37 4.33
N ILE A 162 -1.09 -0.37 3.68
CA ILE A 162 -1.48 -1.37 2.69
C ILE A 162 -1.99 -0.66 1.45
N ASP A 163 -1.36 -0.94 0.32
CA ASP A 163 -1.71 -0.39 -0.98
C ASP A 163 -1.40 -1.44 -2.05
N ILE A 164 -2.36 -2.30 -2.36
CA ILE A 164 -2.21 -3.48 -3.21
C ILE A 164 -3.19 -3.50 -4.38
N GLU A 165 -3.55 -2.28 -4.84
CA GLU A 165 -4.23 -2.02 -6.09
C GLU A 165 -5.50 -2.87 -6.31
N GLY A 166 -6.40 -2.82 -5.32
CA GLY A 166 -7.73 -3.45 -5.35
C GLY A 166 -7.82 -4.86 -4.75
N TYR A 167 -6.69 -5.49 -4.42
CA TYR A 167 -6.71 -6.82 -3.81
C TYR A 167 -6.99 -6.80 -2.30
N GLU A 168 -7.11 -5.63 -1.69
CA GLU A 168 -7.36 -5.42 -0.26
C GLU A 168 -8.61 -6.17 0.22
N TYR A 169 -9.68 -6.15 -0.60
CA TYR A 169 -10.95 -6.80 -0.25
C TYR A 169 -10.84 -8.31 -0.18
N GLU A 170 -10.04 -8.92 -1.05
CA GLU A 170 -9.78 -10.36 -1.02
C GLU A 170 -8.91 -10.74 0.18
N MET A 171 -8.02 -9.84 0.60
CA MET A 171 -7.14 -10.03 1.74
C MET A 171 -7.75 -9.56 3.08
N ALA A 172 -9.01 -9.17 3.12
CA ALA A 172 -9.66 -8.65 4.33
C ALA A 172 -9.47 -9.56 5.56
N SER A 173 -9.59 -10.88 5.41
CA SER A 173 -9.39 -11.82 6.53
C SER A 173 -7.93 -11.89 7.01
N GLU A 174 -6.96 -11.72 6.12
CA GLU A 174 -5.54 -11.65 6.46
C GLU A 174 -5.24 -10.33 7.18
N ILE A 175 -5.72 -9.22 6.63
CA ILE A 175 -5.56 -7.87 7.21
C ILE A 175 -6.21 -7.81 8.61
N ALA A 176 -7.35 -8.45 8.82
CA ALA A 176 -8.02 -8.50 10.13
C ALA A 176 -7.17 -9.15 11.23
N LYS A 177 -6.20 -9.99 10.89
CA LYS A 177 -5.29 -10.61 11.85
C LYS A 177 -4.31 -9.60 12.48
N LEU A 178 -4.12 -8.43 11.86
CA LEU A 178 -3.30 -7.35 12.42
C LEU A 178 -3.71 -6.94 13.84
N ARG A 179 -4.98 -7.13 14.22
CA ARG A 179 -5.48 -6.91 15.60
C ARG A 179 -4.75 -7.74 16.68
N ARG A 180 -4.01 -8.78 16.29
CA ARG A 180 -3.25 -9.65 17.21
C ARG A 180 -1.90 -9.05 17.62
N TYR A 181 -1.50 -7.96 16.95
CA TYR A 181 -0.24 -7.27 17.17
C TYR A 181 -0.48 -5.95 17.92
N ASP A 182 0.58 -5.34 18.44
CA ASP A 182 0.49 -4.01 19.04
C ASP A 182 0.32 -2.94 17.95
N LEU A 183 -0.86 -2.94 17.32
CA LEU A 183 -1.19 -2.09 16.18
C LEU A 183 -1.55 -0.68 16.66
N ARG A 184 -0.70 0.32 16.38
CA ARG A 184 -0.99 1.74 16.61
C ARG A 184 -2.05 2.27 15.65
N GLY A 185 -2.04 1.81 14.41
CA GLY A 185 -2.98 2.18 13.38
C GLY A 185 -2.63 1.55 12.04
N MET A 186 -3.50 1.74 11.07
CA MET A 186 -3.32 1.25 9.71
C MET A 186 -3.80 2.30 8.72
N GLN A 187 -3.06 2.49 7.65
CA GLN A 187 -3.54 3.19 6.46
C GLN A 187 -3.71 2.17 5.33
N CYS A 188 -4.91 2.08 4.78
CA CYS A 188 -5.21 1.19 3.68
C CYS A 188 -5.79 1.98 2.51
N ALA A 189 -5.10 1.99 1.38
CA ALA A 189 -5.66 2.46 0.12
C ALA A 189 -6.69 1.44 -0.35
N VAL A 190 -7.95 1.87 -0.47
CA VAL A 190 -9.03 1.01 -0.96
C VAL A 190 -9.47 1.45 -2.35
N HIS A 191 -9.70 0.47 -3.21
CA HIS A 191 -10.02 0.67 -4.62
C HIS A 191 -11.40 0.11 -4.97
N PRO A 192 -12.52 0.73 -4.50
CA PRO A 192 -13.87 0.20 -4.75
C PRO A 192 -14.20 0.08 -6.23
N GLN A 193 -13.62 0.93 -7.08
CA GLN A 193 -13.83 0.88 -8.54
C GLN A 193 -13.21 -0.38 -9.16
N LEU A 194 -12.03 -0.81 -8.70
CA LEU A 194 -11.41 -2.06 -9.16
C LEU A 194 -12.21 -3.26 -8.67
N LEU A 195 -12.70 -3.23 -7.43
CA LEU A 195 -13.62 -4.24 -6.91
C LEU A 195 -14.89 -4.31 -7.76
N GLU A 196 -15.54 -3.17 -8.09
CA GLU A 196 -16.74 -3.17 -8.95
C GLU A 196 -16.47 -3.82 -10.31
N LYS A 197 -15.32 -3.52 -10.93
CA LYS A 197 -14.94 -4.10 -12.22
C LYS A 197 -14.70 -5.61 -12.14
N SER A 198 -14.15 -6.12 -11.06
CA SER A 198 -13.89 -7.56 -10.87
C SER A 198 -15.14 -8.38 -10.57
N LEU A 199 -16.26 -7.75 -10.15
CA LEU A 199 -17.50 -8.43 -9.86
C LEU A 199 -18.31 -8.75 -11.11
N THR A 200 -18.97 -9.91 -11.12
CA THR A 200 -19.88 -10.33 -12.19
C THR A 200 -21.34 -9.92 -11.92
N GLY A 201 -22.12 -9.82 -12.99
CA GLY A 201 -23.55 -9.53 -12.92
C GLY A 201 -23.94 -8.10 -13.34
N PRO A 202 -25.23 -7.74 -13.25
CA PRO A 202 -25.74 -6.42 -13.62
C PRO A 202 -25.10 -5.30 -12.80
N LEU A 203 -24.87 -4.15 -13.41
CA LEU A 203 -24.22 -2.99 -12.79
C LEU A 203 -24.81 -2.57 -11.43
N PRO A 204 -26.15 -2.48 -11.25
CA PRO A 204 -26.72 -2.12 -9.94
C PRO A 204 -26.35 -3.12 -8.83
N LEU A 205 -26.32 -4.42 -9.15
CA LEU A 205 -25.95 -5.45 -8.19
C LEU A 205 -24.47 -5.42 -7.84
N ARG A 206 -23.59 -5.19 -8.84
CA ARG A 206 -22.14 -5.01 -8.60
C ARG A 206 -21.89 -3.83 -7.68
N ARG A 207 -22.54 -2.69 -7.92
CA ARG A 207 -22.46 -1.48 -7.07
C ARG A 207 -22.88 -1.76 -5.65
N LEU A 208 -24.04 -2.38 -5.46
CA LEU A 208 -24.53 -2.73 -4.14
C LEU A 208 -23.53 -3.65 -3.39
N ARG A 209 -23.05 -4.68 -4.06
CA ARG A 209 -22.04 -5.60 -3.47
C ARG A 209 -20.76 -4.87 -3.11
N THR A 210 -20.30 -3.95 -3.97
CA THR A 210 -19.11 -3.12 -3.69
C THR A 210 -19.32 -2.24 -2.47
N LEU A 211 -20.45 -1.55 -2.35
CA LEU A 211 -20.76 -0.72 -1.19
C LEU A 211 -20.82 -1.53 0.11
N VAL A 212 -21.47 -2.71 0.06
CA VAL A 212 -21.55 -3.61 1.22
C VAL A 212 -20.16 -4.11 1.62
N LYS A 213 -19.34 -4.59 0.66
CA LYS A 213 -17.97 -5.05 0.95
C LYS A 213 -17.11 -3.91 1.49
N THR A 214 -17.23 -2.70 0.94
CA THR A 214 -16.49 -1.52 1.42
C THR A 214 -16.92 -1.14 2.84
N TRP A 215 -18.21 -1.19 3.15
CA TRP A 215 -18.70 -0.97 4.50
C TRP A 215 -18.18 -2.02 5.48
N GLN A 216 -18.19 -3.30 5.10
CA GLN A 216 -17.62 -4.39 5.90
C GLN A 216 -16.12 -4.16 6.12
N PHE A 217 -15.40 -3.75 5.07
CA PHE A 217 -13.97 -3.46 5.14
C PHE A 217 -13.67 -2.30 6.10
N GLY A 218 -14.46 -1.23 6.09
CA GLY A 218 -14.31 -0.12 7.04
C GLY A 218 -14.47 -0.52 8.52
N ARG A 219 -15.06 -1.70 8.79
CA ARG A 219 -15.25 -2.29 10.14
C ARG A 219 -14.33 -3.48 10.40
N LEU A 220 -13.28 -3.63 9.61
CA LEU A 220 -12.40 -4.79 9.59
C LEU A 220 -11.67 -5.02 10.92
N LEU A 221 -11.30 -3.93 11.60
CA LEU A 221 -10.54 -3.98 12.85
C LEU A 221 -11.45 -3.57 14.02
N PRO A 222 -11.97 -4.53 14.82
CA PRO A 222 -12.71 -4.21 16.04
C PRO A 222 -11.88 -3.37 16.99
N GLY A 223 -12.49 -2.33 17.58
CA GLY A 223 -11.78 -1.37 18.43
C GLY A 223 -11.06 -0.24 17.67
N TYR A 224 -11.20 -0.22 16.34
CA TYR A 224 -10.74 0.87 15.47
C TYR A 224 -11.91 1.46 14.70
N TYR A 225 -11.78 2.72 14.31
CA TYR A 225 -12.69 3.34 13.36
C TYR A 225 -11.92 3.83 12.14
N ALA A 226 -12.53 3.68 10.97
CA ALA A 226 -11.94 4.11 9.72
C ALA A 226 -12.34 5.54 9.38
N VAL A 227 -11.36 6.37 9.04
CA VAL A 227 -11.56 7.74 8.56
C VAL A 227 -11.07 7.80 7.12
N PRO A 228 -11.92 8.14 6.14
CA PRO A 228 -11.49 8.27 4.76
C PRO A 228 -10.66 9.55 4.54
N GLY A 229 -9.92 9.55 3.43
CA GLY A 229 -9.11 10.68 3.01
C GLY A 229 -9.92 11.98 2.73
N ARG A 230 -9.24 12.99 2.22
CA ARG A 230 -9.64 14.41 2.16
C ARG A 230 -11.06 14.75 1.68
N ARG A 231 -11.73 13.88 0.92
CA ARG A 231 -13.05 14.18 0.32
C ARG A 231 -14.22 14.01 1.27
N TYR A 232 -14.04 13.32 2.37
CA TYR A 232 -15.13 12.85 3.21
C TYR A 232 -14.84 13.15 4.67
N SER A 233 -15.85 13.58 5.41
CA SER A 233 -15.72 13.86 6.84
C SER A 233 -15.81 12.61 7.71
N SER A 234 -16.39 11.54 7.17
CA SER A 234 -16.55 10.27 7.84
C SER A 234 -16.66 9.12 6.85
N PHE A 235 -16.49 7.88 7.34
CA PHE A 235 -16.71 6.68 6.53
C PHE A 235 -18.15 6.57 6.03
N LEU A 236 -19.13 7.02 6.83
CA LEU A 236 -20.53 7.05 6.41
C LEU A 236 -20.71 8.03 5.24
N SER A 237 -20.09 9.22 5.27
CA SER A 237 -20.16 10.17 4.17
C SER A 237 -19.51 9.64 2.89
N PHE A 238 -18.47 8.83 3.01
CA PHE A 238 -17.84 8.14 1.89
C PHE A 238 -18.80 7.16 1.19
N LEU A 239 -19.54 6.37 1.95
CA LEU A 239 -20.53 5.43 1.42
C LEU A 239 -21.77 6.14 0.85
N THR A 240 -22.31 7.12 1.59
CA THR A 240 -23.52 7.85 1.16
C THR A 240 -23.28 8.66 -0.11
N PHE A 241 -22.05 9.14 -0.36
CA PHE A 241 -21.66 9.76 -1.62
C PHE A 241 -21.88 8.81 -2.81
N GLY A 242 -21.49 7.54 -2.68
CA GLY A 242 -21.71 6.53 -3.72
C GLY A 242 -23.18 6.29 -4.00
N ILE A 243 -24.00 6.22 -2.97
CA ILE A 243 -25.46 6.08 -3.07
C ILE A 243 -26.07 7.32 -3.74
N ALA A 244 -25.76 8.52 -3.28
CA ALA A 244 -26.30 9.77 -3.81
C ALA A 244 -25.96 9.98 -5.30
N LEU A 245 -24.73 9.69 -5.70
CA LEU A 245 -24.28 9.80 -7.08
C LEU A 245 -24.59 8.56 -7.93
N ARG A 246 -25.22 7.54 -7.37
CA ARG A 246 -25.46 6.26 -8.05
C ARG A 246 -24.21 5.65 -8.69
N ARG A 247 -23.05 5.82 -8.01
CA ARG A 247 -21.76 5.27 -8.42
C ARG A 247 -20.96 4.90 -7.18
N VAL A 248 -20.00 3.98 -7.31
CA VAL A 248 -19.07 3.70 -6.21
C VAL A 248 -18.07 4.85 -6.04
N PRO A 249 -17.63 5.16 -4.80
CA PRO A 249 -16.57 6.12 -4.57
C PRO A 249 -15.27 5.73 -5.30
N GLY A 250 -14.45 6.72 -5.65
CA GLY A 250 -13.09 6.49 -6.15
C GLY A 250 -12.16 5.91 -5.10
N GLY A 251 -10.96 5.55 -5.50
CA GLY A 251 -9.90 5.15 -4.57
C GLY A 251 -9.69 6.20 -3.50
N THR A 252 -9.51 5.74 -2.27
CA THR A 252 -9.21 6.60 -1.11
C THR A 252 -8.49 5.82 -0.03
N ASP A 253 -7.67 6.53 0.74
CA ASP A 253 -7.06 5.98 1.94
C ASP A 253 -8.09 5.91 3.07
N LEU A 254 -8.21 4.76 3.69
CA LEU A 254 -8.85 4.58 4.98
C LEU A 254 -7.79 4.53 6.07
N VAL A 255 -7.84 5.46 7.00
CA VAL A 255 -6.93 5.45 8.16
C VAL A 255 -7.67 4.92 9.36
N TYR A 256 -7.16 3.85 9.93
CA TYR A 256 -7.72 3.17 11.09
C TYR A 256 -7.05 3.69 12.35
N TYR A 257 -7.83 4.28 13.23
CA TYR A 257 -7.41 4.78 14.53
C TYR A 257 -8.00 3.91 15.62
N LYS A 258 -7.21 3.63 16.66
CA LYS A 258 -7.70 2.94 17.85
C LYS A 258 -8.79 3.79 18.51
N GLN A 259 -9.90 3.17 18.89
CA GLN A 259 -10.92 3.83 19.70
C GLN A 259 -10.37 4.06 21.11
N ALA A 260 -10.56 5.29 21.63
CA ALA A 260 -10.19 5.64 22.98
C ALA A 260 -11.09 4.93 24.00
#